data_e1301bb3b3431895da703ba9cd82e4db
#
_entry.id   e1301bb3b3431895da703ba9cd82e4db
#
_cell.length_a   1.000
_cell.length_b   1.000
_cell.length_c   1.000
_cell.angle_alpha   90.00
_cell.angle_beta   90.00
_cell.angle_gamma   90.00
#
_symmetry.space_group_name_H-M   'P 1'
#
loop_
_entity.id
_entity.type
_entity.pdbx_description
1 polymer ?
#
loop_
_entity_poly.entity_id
_entity_poly.type
_entity_poly.pdbx_seq_one_letter_code
_entity_poly.pdbx_strand_id
1 'polypeptide(L)'
;TKDAHLNELASHLIIAGGKRLRPVLSIAAAQVGNESPVSDDVIQGSIACELVHLGSLYHDDVMDESLTRRGVDTVNARWGNLQAILAGDFMLAKASEVSAALGTEVVTLLAQTIGRLCEGQIEELRHTYDVSRSIPSYLVSIEGKTASLFATSARIGAIVAGHDQKIVEALTIYGTAI
;
A
#
# COMPACT_ATOMS: atom_id res chain seq x y z
N THR A 1 11.65 -9.42 12.41
CA THR A 1 13.04 -9.75 12.09
C THR A 1 13.86 -10.02 13.36
N LYS A 2 14.99 -10.76 13.23
CA LYS A 2 15.95 -10.98 14.34
C LYS A 2 16.87 -9.77 14.53
N ASP A 3 17.02 -8.93 13.52
CA ASP A 3 17.78 -7.68 13.59
C ASP A 3 16.95 -6.62 14.32
N ALA A 4 17.43 -6.20 15.49
CA ALA A 4 16.73 -5.24 16.33
C ALA A 4 16.67 -3.83 15.69
N HIS A 5 17.74 -3.43 15.00
CA HIS A 5 17.79 -2.13 14.34
C HIS A 5 16.86 -2.06 13.13
N LEU A 6 16.87 -3.09 12.28
CA LEU A 6 15.90 -3.18 11.18
C LEU A 6 14.45 -3.22 11.69
N ASN A 7 14.22 -3.87 12.84
CA ASN A 7 12.89 -3.87 13.45
C ASN A 7 12.49 -2.46 13.94
N GLU A 8 13.42 -1.71 14.53
CA GLU A 8 13.19 -0.31 14.92
C GLU A 8 12.83 0.54 13.69
N LEU A 9 13.63 0.47 12.63
CA LEU A 9 13.37 1.19 11.37
C LEU A 9 12.00 0.85 10.80
N ALA A 10 11.72 -0.43 10.57
CA ALA A 10 10.48 -0.89 9.94
C ALA A 10 9.22 -0.59 10.76
N SER A 11 9.31 -0.57 12.10
CA SER A 11 8.16 -0.26 12.97
C SER A 11 7.94 1.23 13.21
N HIS A 12 8.87 2.10 12.83
CA HIS A 12 8.83 3.53 13.16
C HIS A 12 7.51 4.20 12.72
N LEU A 13 7.14 4.12 11.45
CA LEU A 13 5.86 4.69 10.95
C LEU A 13 4.62 3.87 11.36
N ILE A 14 4.79 2.60 11.73
CA ILE A 14 3.69 1.81 12.30
C ILE A 14 3.30 2.39 13.66
N ILE A 15 4.28 2.64 14.52
CA ILE A 15 4.10 3.19 15.87
C ILE A 15 3.60 4.64 15.82
N ALA A 16 4.06 5.43 14.85
CA ALA A 16 3.59 6.80 14.63
C ALA A 16 2.08 6.89 14.30
N GLY A 17 1.41 5.77 14.04
CA GLY A 17 -0.02 5.72 13.83
C GLY A 17 -0.44 5.82 12.37
N GLY A 18 -1.64 6.35 12.12
CA GLY A 18 -2.25 6.49 10.79
C GLY A 18 -3.71 6.01 10.79
N LYS A 19 -4.47 6.42 9.78
CA LYS A 19 -5.91 6.10 9.67
C LYS A 19 -6.20 4.65 9.28
N ARG A 20 -5.19 3.90 8.81
CA ARG A 20 -5.32 2.50 8.37
C ARG A 20 -6.46 2.27 7.37
N LEU A 21 -6.66 3.20 6.45
CA LEU A 21 -7.78 3.15 5.51
C LEU A 21 -7.75 1.91 4.60
N ARG A 22 -6.56 1.46 4.20
CA ARG A 22 -6.40 0.28 3.34
C ARG A 22 -6.79 -1.01 4.05
N PRO A 23 -6.28 -1.29 5.26
CA PRO A 23 -6.79 -2.40 6.07
C PRO A 23 -8.30 -2.33 6.34
N VAL A 24 -8.81 -1.16 6.70
CA VAL A 24 -10.25 -0.97 6.94
C VAL A 24 -11.06 -1.30 5.70
N LEU A 25 -10.64 -0.82 4.53
CA LEU A 25 -11.32 -1.09 3.27
C LEU A 25 -11.28 -2.58 2.90
N SER A 26 -10.12 -3.24 3.08
CA SER A 26 -9.98 -4.67 2.83
C SER A 26 -10.93 -5.50 3.70
N ILE A 27 -10.99 -5.20 4.99
CA ILE A 27 -11.89 -5.86 5.94
C ILE A 27 -13.35 -5.56 5.60
N ALA A 28 -13.69 -4.30 5.30
CA ALA A 28 -15.05 -3.92 4.92
C ALA A 28 -15.50 -4.62 3.63
N ALA A 29 -14.61 -4.72 2.64
CA ALA A 29 -14.89 -5.45 1.40
C ALA A 29 -15.15 -6.95 1.65
N ALA A 30 -14.39 -7.57 2.54
CA ALA A 30 -14.58 -8.96 2.93
C ALA A 30 -15.93 -9.21 3.62
N GLN A 31 -16.48 -8.22 4.29
CA GLN A 31 -17.72 -8.31 5.06
C GLN A 31 -18.99 -7.97 4.24
N VAL A 32 -18.87 -7.60 2.98
CA VAL A 32 -20.03 -7.29 2.14
C VAL A 32 -20.93 -8.52 1.99
N GLY A 33 -22.17 -8.43 2.54
CA GLY A 33 -23.13 -9.54 2.52
C GLY A 33 -22.71 -10.77 3.35
N ASN A 34 -21.74 -10.63 4.23
CA ASN A 34 -21.22 -11.71 5.08
C ASN A 34 -21.29 -11.29 6.56
N GLU A 35 -22.01 -12.08 7.36
CA GLU A 35 -22.16 -11.87 8.81
C GLU A 35 -21.14 -12.70 9.63
N SER A 36 -20.31 -13.51 8.96
CA SER A 36 -19.30 -14.33 9.64
C SER A 36 -18.19 -13.46 10.22
N PRO A 37 -17.53 -13.90 11.30
CA PRO A 37 -16.35 -13.23 11.81
C PRO A 37 -15.25 -13.09 10.74
N VAL A 38 -14.50 -12.00 10.81
CA VAL A 38 -13.35 -11.77 9.93
C VAL A 38 -12.33 -12.89 10.12
N SER A 39 -11.94 -13.57 9.04
CA SER A 39 -10.95 -14.63 9.10
C SER A 39 -9.53 -14.08 9.24
N ASP A 40 -8.61 -14.92 9.73
CA ASP A 40 -7.20 -14.55 9.83
C ASP A 40 -6.60 -14.24 8.45
N ASP A 41 -7.03 -14.92 7.40
CA ASP A 41 -6.57 -14.68 6.03
C ASP A 41 -6.96 -13.27 5.53
N VAL A 42 -8.18 -12.80 5.85
CA VAL A 42 -8.61 -11.42 5.56
C VAL A 42 -7.74 -10.41 6.30
N ILE A 43 -7.42 -10.69 7.56
CA ILE A 43 -6.50 -9.86 8.36
C ILE A 43 -5.11 -9.83 7.72
N GLN A 44 -4.56 -10.99 7.31
CA GLN A 44 -3.26 -11.07 6.64
C GLN A 44 -3.25 -10.31 5.32
N GLY A 45 -4.31 -10.44 4.49
CA GLY A 45 -4.46 -9.65 3.25
C GLY A 45 -4.47 -8.15 3.50
N SER A 46 -5.18 -7.72 4.56
CA SER A 46 -5.23 -6.31 4.97
C SER A 46 -3.86 -5.79 5.44
N ILE A 47 -3.11 -6.62 6.17
CA ILE A 47 -1.73 -6.31 6.61
C ILE A 47 -0.80 -6.19 5.39
N ALA A 48 -0.89 -7.09 4.40
CA ALA A 48 -0.07 -7.02 3.20
C ALA A 48 -0.26 -5.69 2.45
N CYS A 49 -1.51 -5.22 2.30
CA CYS A 49 -1.82 -3.91 1.70
C CYS A 49 -1.21 -2.75 2.50
N GLU A 50 -1.30 -2.77 3.82
CA GLU A 50 -0.73 -1.72 4.67
C GLU A 50 0.81 -1.73 4.63
N LEU A 51 1.44 -2.91 4.55
CA LEU A 51 2.90 -3.02 4.42
C LEU A 51 3.39 -2.42 3.10
N VAL A 52 2.68 -2.65 1.97
CA VAL A 52 2.99 -1.97 0.70
C VAL A 52 2.86 -0.47 0.86
N HIS A 53 1.78 0.01 1.47
CA HIS A 53 1.59 1.44 1.71
C HIS A 53 2.71 2.03 2.57
N LEU A 54 3.08 1.38 3.66
CA LEU A 54 4.16 1.85 4.53
C LEU A 54 5.50 1.85 3.80
N GLY A 55 5.83 0.79 3.05
CA GLY A 55 7.04 0.72 2.23
C GLY A 55 7.11 1.88 1.22
N SER A 56 5.99 2.18 0.53
CA SER A 56 5.94 3.32 -0.38
C SER A 56 6.16 4.66 0.33
N LEU A 57 5.64 4.84 1.55
CA LEU A 57 5.86 6.07 2.32
C LEU A 57 7.34 6.28 2.70
N TYR A 58 8.08 5.20 3.02
CA TYR A 58 9.52 5.30 3.28
C TYR A 58 10.28 5.78 2.05
N HIS A 59 9.92 5.26 0.86
CA HIS A 59 10.53 5.69 -0.39
C HIS A 59 10.10 7.10 -0.79
N ASP A 60 8.82 7.44 -0.61
CA ASP A 60 8.31 8.80 -0.87
C ASP A 60 9.05 9.83 0.00
N ASP A 61 9.25 9.55 1.29
CA ASP A 61 9.97 10.46 2.20
C ASP A 61 11.40 10.74 1.75
N VAL A 62 12.07 9.75 1.14
CA VAL A 62 13.41 9.93 0.56
C VAL A 62 13.35 10.77 -0.72
N MET A 63 12.38 10.49 -1.62
CA MET A 63 12.23 11.21 -2.89
C MET A 63 11.83 12.66 -2.69
N ASP A 64 10.97 12.92 -1.70
CA ASP A 64 10.44 14.24 -1.36
C ASP A 64 11.34 15.02 -0.39
N GLU A 65 12.46 14.41 0.05
CA GLU A 65 13.34 14.98 1.10
C GLU A 65 12.57 15.40 2.36
N SER A 66 11.50 14.66 2.67
CA SER A 66 10.61 14.97 3.78
C SER A 66 11.31 14.77 5.13
N LEU A 67 11.19 15.76 6.02
CA LEU A 67 11.79 15.69 7.36
C LEU A 67 10.84 15.11 8.41
N THR A 68 9.52 15.22 8.18
CA THR A 68 8.51 14.77 9.15
C THR A 68 7.35 14.06 8.46
N ARG A 69 6.80 13.03 9.12
CA ARG A 69 5.60 12.32 8.72
C ARG A 69 4.80 11.88 9.93
N ARG A 70 3.49 12.09 9.92
CA ARG A 70 2.58 11.73 11.04
C ARG A 70 3.02 12.36 12.38
N GLY A 71 3.65 13.53 12.34
CA GLY A 71 4.10 14.25 13.54
C GLY A 71 5.39 13.75 14.17
N VAL A 72 6.11 12.82 13.53
CA VAL A 72 7.43 12.34 13.92
C VAL A 72 8.45 12.59 12.81
N ASP A 73 9.74 12.57 13.15
CA ASP A 73 10.81 12.62 12.16
C ASP A 73 10.68 11.40 11.23
N THR A 74 10.96 11.59 9.93
CA THR A 74 11.01 10.49 8.97
C THR A 74 12.24 9.61 9.19
N VAL A 75 12.22 8.39 8.64
CA VAL A 75 13.38 7.49 8.78
C VAL A 75 14.63 8.05 8.08
N ASN A 76 14.44 8.70 6.91
CA ASN A 76 15.55 9.35 6.19
C ASN A 76 16.12 10.55 6.99
N ALA A 77 15.30 11.34 7.66
CA ALA A 77 15.76 12.45 8.50
C ALA A 77 16.54 11.96 9.74
N ARG A 78 16.09 10.85 10.34
CA ARG A 78 16.66 10.35 11.59
C ARG A 78 17.86 9.41 11.38
N TRP A 79 17.83 8.56 10.35
CA TRP A 79 18.84 7.50 10.12
C TRP A 79 19.47 7.54 8.73
N GLY A 80 19.03 8.44 7.86
CA GLY A 80 19.56 8.65 6.52
C GLY A 80 18.87 7.83 5.44
N ASN A 81 19.03 8.29 4.19
CA ASN A 81 18.32 7.76 3.01
C ASN A 81 18.56 6.26 2.78
N LEU A 82 19.79 5.78 2.97
CA LEU A 82 20.12 4.36 2.74
C LEU A 82 19.30 3.43 3.64
N GLN A 83 19.14 3.82 4.92
CA GLN A 83 18.36 3.02 5.86
C GLN A 83 16.86 3.11 5.59
N ALA A 84 16.36 4.27 5.14
CA ALA A 84 14.98 4.43 4.76
C ALA A 84 14.62 3.56 3.54
N ILE A 85 15.47 3.55 2.51
CA ILE A 85 15.30 2.70 1.33
C ILE A 85 15.24 1.21 1.73
N LEU A 86 16.22 0.75 2.51
CA LEU A 86 16.27 -0.66 2.94
C LEU A 86 15.08 -1.04 3.84
N ALA A 87 14.61 -0.13 4.69
CA ALA A 87 13.41 -0.35 5.51
C ALA A 87 12.15 -0.45 4.64
N GLY A 88 12.02 0.39 3.61
CA GLY A 88 10.95 0.31 2.62
C GLY A 88 10.96 -1.02 1.85
N ASP A 89 12.13 -1.44 1.35
CA ASP A 89 12.31 -2.73 0.67
C ASP A 89 11.95 -3.91 1.58
N PHE A 90 12.34 -3.84 2.85
CA PHE A 90 11.98 -4.85 3.84
C PHE A 90 10.47 -4.95 4.04
N MET A 91 9.75 -3.82 4.08
CA MET A 91 8.29 -3.80 4.18
C MET A 91 7.63 -4.44 2.94
N LEU A 92 8.12 -4.14 1.73
CA LEU A 92 7.64 -4.75 0.49
C LEU A 92 7.92 -6.26 0.44
N ALA A 93 9.09 -6.70 0.93
CA ALA A 93 9.42 -8.12 1.05
C ALA A 93 8.46 -8.82 2.03
N LYS A 94 8.15 -8.20 3.18
CA LYS A 94 7.18 -8.74 4.14
C LYS A 94 5.76 -8.77 3.58
N ALA A 95 5.34 -7.78 2.83
CA ALA A 95 4.06 -7.81 2.13
C ALA A 95 3.98 -8.99 1.15
N SER A 96 5.06 -9.25 0.40
CA SER A 96 5.15 -10.38 -0.54
C SER A 96 5.10 -11.73 0.20
N GLU A 97 5.82 -11.86 1.32
CA GLU A 97 5.81 -13.07 2.16
C GLU A 97 4.41 -13.37 2.70
N VAL A 98 3.72 -12.37 3.25
CA VAL A 98 2.36 -12.51 3.78
C VAL A 98 1.37 -12.86 2.67
N SER A 99 1.42 -12.15 1.54
CA SER A 99 0.49 -12.38 0.43
C SER A 99 0.70 -13.71 -0.28
N ALA A 100 1.93 -14.24 -0.30
CA ALA A 100 2.23 -15.56 -0.87
C ALA A 100 1.51 -16.70 -0.11
N ALA A 101 1.32 -16.55 1.20
CA ALA A 101 0.57 -17.51 2.01
C ALA A 101 -0.93 -17.53 1.68
N LEU A 102 -1.46 -16.44 1.07
CA LEU A 102 -2.86 -16.31 0.65
C LEU A 102 -3.12 -16.80 -0.77
N GLY A 103 -2.09 -17.25 -1.47
CA GLY A 103 -2.18 -17.84 -2.80
C GLY A 103 -1.60 -16.97 -3.92
N THR A 104 -1.41 -17.60 -5.06
CA THR A 104 -0.73 -16.99 -6.21
C THR A 104 -1.47 -15.76 -6.76
N GLU A 105 -2.80 -15.77 -6.72
CA GLU A 105 -3.60 -14.63 -7.20
C GLU A 105 -3.33 -13.37 -6.37
N VAL A 106 -3.33 -13.50 -5.04
CA VAL A 106 -3.13 -12.37 -4.12
C VAL A 106 -1.73 -11.78 -4.26
N VAL A 107 -0.69 -12.61 -4.29
CA VAL A 107 0.69 -12.12 -4.43
C VAL A 107 0.93 -11.49 -5.80
N THR A 108 0.35 -12.06 -6.88
CA THR A 108 0.47 -11.49 -8.22
C THR A 108 -0.20 -10.13 -8.30
N LEU A 109 -1.42 -10.00 -7.76
CA LEU A 109 -2.15 -8.74 -7.70
C LEU A 109 -1.36 -7.66 -6.93
N LEU A 110 -0.77 -8.02 -5.80
CA LEU A 110 0.01 -7.08 -5.00
C LEU A 110 1.29 -6.66 -5.72
N ALA A 111 2.00 -7.58 -6.38
CA ALA A 111 3.18 -7.28 -7.18
C ALA A 111 2.86 -6.34 -8.37
N GLN A 112 1.76 -6.58 -9.08
CA GLN A 112 1.27 -5.70 -10.15
C GLN A 112 0.93 -4.32 -9.61
N THR A 113 0.34 -4.24 -8.42
CA THR A 113 0.00 -2.97 -7.77
C THR A 113 1.24 -2.17 -7.41
N ILE A 114 2.29 -2.81 -6.89
CA ILE A 114 3.58 -2.15 -6.63
C ILE A 114 4.15 -1.57 -7.94
N GLY A 115 4.08 -2.31 -9.05
CA GLY A 115 4.45 -1.80 -10.37
C GLY A 115 3.68 -0.54 -10.76
N ARG A 116 2.35 -0.54 -10.57
CA ARG A 116 1.50 0.63 -10.85
C ARG A 116 1.79 1.83 -9.95
N LEU A 117 2.14 1.60 -8.68
CA LEU A 117 2.60 2.67 -7.79
C LEU A 117 3.87 3.34 -8.34
N CYS A 118 4.84 2.54 -8.80
CA CYS A 118 6.07 3.05 -9.41
C CYS A 118 5.79 3.83 -10.70
N GLU A 119 4.92 3.33 -11.57
CA GLU A 119 4.52 4.02 -12.80
C GLU A 119 3.87 5.37 -12.50
N GLY A 120 2.94 5.41 -11.53
CA GLY A 120 2.27 6.65 -11.10
C GLY A 120 3.25 7.65 -10.51
N GLN A 121 4.22 7.20 -9.72
CA GLN A 121 5.27 8.05 -9.14
C GLN A 121 6.21 8.61 -10.21
N ILE A 122 6.63 7.78 -11.18
CA ILE A 122 7.47 8.25 -12.30
C ILE A 122 6.73 9.28 -13.15
N GLU A 123 5.43 9.06 -13.41
CA GLU A 123 4.61 10.03 -14.14
C GLU A 123 4.48 11.37 -13.39
N GLU A 124 4.38 11.33 -12.06
CA GLU A 124 4.39 12.53 -11.22
C GLU A 124 5.74 13.27 -11.32
N LEU A 125 6.85 12.56 -11.18
CA LEU A 125 8.20 13.13 -11.25
C LEU A 125 8.51 13.76 -12.63
N ARG A 126 8.03 13.16 -13.73
CA ARG A 126 8.20 13.72 -15.08
C ARG A 126 7.57 15.09 -15.26
N HIS A 127 6.51 15.38 -14.50
CA HIS A 127 5.76 16.63 -14.60
C HIS A 127 5.99 17.56 -13.41
N THR A 128 7.05 17.33 -12.65
CA THR A 128 7.42 18.21 -11.53
C THR A 128 7.73 19.60 -12.07
N TYR A 129 7.04 20.62 -11.55
CA TYR A 129 7.09 22.03 -12.00
C TYR A 129 6.60 22.29 -13.44
N ASP A 130 5.96 21.32 -14.10
CA ASP A 130 5.36 21.52 -15.42
C ASP A 130 3.95 22.11 -15.31
N VAL A 131 3.86 23.41 -15.47
CA VAL A 131 2.58 24.15 -15.45
C VAL A 131 1.68 23.87 -16.66
N SER A 132 2.21 23.20 -17.69
CA SER A 132 1.45 22.80 -18.89
C SER A 132 0.83 21.41 -18.78
N ARG A 133 1.06 20.72 -17.65
CA ARG A 133 0.54 19.39 -17.39
C ARG A 133 -0.99 19.34 -17.57
N SER A 134 -1.46 18.41 -18.39
CA SER A 134 -2.89 18.24 -18.61
C SER A 134 -3.59 17.55 -17.44
N ILE A 135 -4.88 17.84 -17.26
CA ILE A 135 -5.71 17.15 -16.25
C ILE A 135 -5.72 15.62 -16.45
N PRO A 136 -5.85 15.07 -17.68
CA PRO A 136 -5.75 13.62 -17.88
C PRO A 136 -4.42 13.03 -17.40
N SER A 137 -3.28 13.67 -17.68
CA SER A 137 -1.97 13.20 -17.17
C SER A 137 -1.90 13.23 -15.64
N TYR A 138 -2.47 14.25 -15.00
CA TYR A 138 -2.56 14.31 -13.54
C TYR A 138 -3.40 13.16 -12.97
N LEU A 139 -4.56 12.87 -13.57
CA LEU A 139 -5.43 11.79 -13.14
C LEU A 139 -4.75 10.41 -13.28
N VAL A 140 -3.98 10.18 -14.34
CA VAL A 140 -3.19 8.95 -14.52
C VAL A 140 -2.20 8.74 -13.37
N SER A 141 -1.50 9.80 -12.94
CA SER A 141 -0.61 9.70 -11.77
C SER A 141 -1.35 9.34 -10.50
N ILE A 142 -2.48 10.00 -10.21
CA ILE A 142 -3.28 9.73 -9.02
C ILE A 142 -3.82 8.30 -9.04
N GLU A 143 -4.32 7.86 -10.20
CA GLU A 143 -4.82 6.50 -10.36
C GLU A 143 -3.71 5.47 -10.05
N GLY A 144 -2.52 5.65 -10.63
CA GLY A 144 -1.36 4.78 -10.36
C GLY A 144 -0.90 4.86 -8.92
N LYS A 145 -0.59 6.06 -8.44
CA LYS A 145 0.03 6.29 -7.12
C LYS A 145 -0.92 6.04 -5.94
N THR A 146 -2.21 6.30 -6.08
CA THR A 146 -3.16 6.28 -4.96
C THR A 146 -4.29 5.27 -5.15
N ALA A 147 -5.08 5.40 -6.21
CA ALA A 147 -6.29 4.59 -6.41
C ALA A 147 -5.98 3.10 -6.58
N SER A 148 -4.86 2.76 -7.24
CA SER A 148 -4.46 1.38 -7.49
C SER A 148 -4.39 0.53 -6.21
N LEU A 149 -3.80 1.06 -5.13
CA LEU A 149 -3.68 0.31 -3.87
C LEU A 149 -4.98 0.29 -3.07
N PHE A 150 -5.85 1.30 -3.19
CA PHE A 150 -7.21 1.23 -2.64
C PHE A 150 -8.04 0.17 -3.35
N ALA A 151 -8.02 0.14 -4.68
CA ALA A 151 -8.67 -0.89 -5.48
C ALA A 151 -8.18 -2.29 -5.10
N THR A 152 -6.86 -2.46 -4.98
CA THR A 152 -6.24 -3.72 -4.58
C THR A 152 -6.62 -4.14 -3.17
N SER A 153 -6.73 -3.19 -2.24
CA SER A 153 -7.16 -3.49 -0.86
C SER A 153 -8.59 -4.03 -0.81
N ALA A 154 -9.52 -3.39 -1.52
CA ALA A 154 -10.90 -3.88 -1.63
C ALA A 154 -10.95 -5.24 -2.32
N ARG A 155 -10.20 -5.42 -3.42
CA ARG A 155 -10.15 -6.64 -4.20
C ARG A 155 -9.60 -7.82 -3.40
N ILE A 156 -8.48 -7.63 -2.68
CA ILE A 156 -7.88 -8.69 -1.84
C ILE A 156 -8.87 -9.10 -0.74
N GLY A 157 -9.51 -8.15 -0.06
CA GLY A 157 -10.51 -8.46 0.93
C GLY A 157 -11.63 -9.33 0.38
N ALA A 158 -12.15 -8.99 -0.79
CA ALA A 158 -13.22 -9.72 -1.45
C ALA A 158 -12.77 -11.13 -1.91
N ILE A 159 -11.58 -11.26 -2.52
CA ILE A 159 -11.03 -12.55 -2.97
C ILE A 159 -10.84 -13.50 -1.79
N VAL A 160 -10.18 -13.02 -0.75
CA VAL A 160 -9.83 -13.84 0.43
C VAL A 160 -11.07 -14.26 1.23
N ALA A 161 -12.13 -13.44 1.21
CA ALA A 161 -13.42 -13.80 1.78
C ALA A 161 -14.24 -14.79 0.93
N GLY A 162 -13.78 -15.11 -0.29
CA GLY A 162 -14.44 -16.07 -1.18
C GLY A 162 -15.67 -15.50 -1.90
N HIS A 163 -15.75 -14.18 -2.09
CA HIS A 163 -16.83 -13.57 -2.86
C HIS A 163 -16.80 -13.99 -4.33
N ASP A 164 -17.96 -13.98 -4.96
CA ASP A 164 -18.06 -14.22 -6.40
C ASP A 164 -17.38 -13.10 -7.21
N GLN A 165 -17.02 -13.41 -8.47
CA GLN A 165 -16.27 -12.51 -9.35
C GLN A 165 -16.99 -11.16 -9.56
N LYS A 166 -18.32 -11.12 -9.56
CA LYS A 166 -19.08 -9.87 -9.76
C LYS A 166 -18.91 -8.93 -8.56
N ILE A 167 -18.93 -9.48 -7.35
CA ILE A 167 -18.71 -8.72 -6.12
C ILE A 167 -17.25 -8.22 -6.08
N VAL A 168 -16.29 -9.09 -6.41
CA VAL A 168 -14.87 -8.74 -6.49
C VAL A 168 -14.64 -7.57 -7.46
N GLU A 169 -15.25 -7.62 -8.66
CA GLU A 169 -15.13 -6.54 -9.66
C GLU A 169 -15.79 -5.24 -9.18
N ALA A 170 -16.99 -5.31 -8.62
CA ALA A 170 -17.71 -4.14 -8.11
C ALA A 170 -16.91 -3.44 -6.98
N LEU A 171 -16.35 -4.22 -6.04
CA LEU A 171 -15.53 -3.70 -4.96
C LEU A 171 -14.19 -3.14 -5.45
N THR A 172 -13.62 -3.72 -6.52
CA THR A 172 -12.42 -3.18 -7.17
C THR A 172 -12.71 -1.80 -7.77
N ILE A 173 -13.82 -1.66 -8.50
CA ILE A 173 -14.26 -0.37 -9.08
C ILE A 173 -14.51 0.66 -7.96
N TYR A 174 -15.20 0.25 -6.90
CA TYR A 174 -15.43 1.11 -5.74
C TYR A 174 -14.10 1.60 -5.13
N GLY A 175 -13.15 0.69 -4.91
CA GLY A 175 -11.82 1.04 -4.37
C GLY A 175 -11.01 1.96 -5.28
N THR A 176 -11.25 1.92 -6.60
CA THR A 176 -10.64 2.87 -7.55
C THR A 176 -11.25 4.27 -7.44
N ALA A 177 -12.53 4.36 -7.09
CA ALA A 177 -13.31 5.61 -7.13
C ALA A 177 -13.20 6.46 -5.84
N ILE A 178 -12.77 5.85 -4.71
CA ILE A 178 -12.62 6.55 -3.42
C ILE A 178 -11.24 7.13 -3.24
#